data_2b628ea631a0b0b82da6f504c28482ef
#
_entry.id   2b628ea631a0b0b82da6f504c28482ef
#
_cell.length_a   1.000
_cell.length_b   1.000
_cell.length_c   1.000
_cell.angle_alpha   90.00
_cell.angle_beta   90.00
_cell.angle_gamma   90.00
#
_symmetry.space_group_name_H-M   'P 1'
#
loop_
_entity.id
_entity.type
_entity.pdbx_description
1 polymer ?
#
loop_
_entity_poly.entity_id
_entity_poly.type
_entity_poly.pdbx_seq_one_letter_code
_entity_poly.pdbx_strand_id
1 'polypeptide(L)'
;MEPPPGSHEDQRGLHPVRRIVLRFVVATLIAAVVVAPLALSWAVTHTEVRQLVGITPTTFALTTAGHSELRLGIAGTFYIPQSRGPLGVVATVDGPGVPELGTGDLESYATPEMLQLYTGLFHDPQPAVEGYLDVLAAELWRQLLVAEVFLALVGGLTWVTLELLLRRRESVLSSSPEASPLPMRASGIAGLGVLLAVTSVLAFLQMRPAQGDWVTDTAATVYELPSLEGTIAEGTTTTSPLLSGLLAGAVPKVEDLVQRQEDRDLQYRSAAVAGLQAQAALMAGPRAGETAVLMQSDMHCNTTMIRLQRQVVSMLRGRFGADVPALLAITGDLTTNGTAAEAGCIEAEAAIAQGVPMTAVTGNHESEVSVEQMEGVGIKVLTGETTELAGVSVLGDGDPERSELFGATRLRGEETQQDVGARLYDVAVEDRPQLLLVHEAYAAQAFIGTTDISSFLQDRADATTRYDDGVRDLPASAVLYGHWHRSIDPRVVWNSDGTWTLVMELDTSGGAIDTPTIGHFSTPWSSPEQNASFPVLFLDGDSGLVTGYQLYDFDIDGTVTIHPRVDIGDFNPTGGDDRSSIGNR
;
A
#
# COMPACT_ATOMS: atom_id res chain seq x y z
N MET A 1 75.75 -12.11 26.76
CA MET A 1 74.62 -12.28 25.80
C MET A 1 73.60 -11.25 26.16
N GLU A 2 73.64 -10.14 25.48
CA GLU A 2 72.64 -9.09 25.58
C GLU A 2 71.37 -9.46 24.75
N PRO A 3 70.17 -9.17 25.26
CA PRO A 3 68.96 -9.35 24.46
C PRO A 3 68.84 -8.22 23.43
N PRO A 4 68.20 -8.48 22.24
CA PRO A 4 68.08 -7.49 21.18
C PRO A 4 67.06 -6.42 21.53
N PRO A 5 67.22 -5.19 21.01
CA PRO A 5 66.30 -4.10 21.27
C PRO A 5 64.94 -4.35 20.58
N GLY A 6 63.88 -4.37 21.38
CA GLY A 6 62.50 -4.50 20.92
C GLY A 6 62.04 -3.26 20.17
N SER A 7 61.40 -3.48 19.03
CA SER A 7 60.77 -2.54 18.15
C SER A 7 59.60 -1.76 18.81
N HIS A 8 59.88 -0.54 19.25
CA HIS A 8 58.86 0.43 19.72
C HIS A 8 58.55 1.48 18.64
N GLU A 9 58.14 1.10 17.46
CA GLU A 9 57.99 2.08 16.37
C GLU A 9 56.65 2.08 15.63
N ASP A 10 55.53 1.66 16.21
CA ASP A 10 54.27 1.71 15.46
C ASP A 10 53.03 2.24 16.22
N GLN A 11 53.19 2.76 17.44
CA GLN A 11 52.01 3.30 18.19
C GLN A 11 51.85 4.82 18.17
N ARG A 12 52.72 5.58 17.55
CA ARG A 12 52.70 7.06 17.60
C ARG A 12 51.88 7.73 16.49
N GLY A 13 51.56 7.00 15.42
CA GLY A 13 50.86 7.57 14.24
C GLY A 13 49.34 7.69 14.37
N LEU A 14 48.71 6.79 15.13
CA LEU A 14 47.23 6.72 15.21
C LEU A 14 46.62 7.73 16.21
N HIS A 15 47.37 8.20 17.18
CA HIS A 15 46.87 9.10 18.20
C HIS A 15 46.41 10.50 17.70
N PRO A 16 47.07 11.16 16.76
CA PRO A 16 46.63 12.49 16.29
C PRO A 16 45.38 12.37 15.41
N VAL A 17 45.28 11.38 14.54
CA VAL A 17 44.11 11.15 13.66
C VAL A 17 42.88 10.83 14.51
N ARG A 18 42.99 9.94 15.48
CA ARG A 18 41.88 9.57 16.38
C ARG A 18 41.37 10.81 17.17
N ARG A 19 42.25 11.71 17.57
CA ARG A 19 41.83 12.95 18.25
C ARG A 19 41.08 13.91 17.31
N ILE A 20 41.50 14.01 16.05
CA ILE A 20 40.82 14.86 15.06
C ILE A 20 39.44 14.28 14.75
N VAL A 21 39.35 12.96 14.53
CA VAL A 21 38.08 12.29 14.30
C VAL A 21 37.12 12.47 15.48
N LEU A 22 37.61 12.25 16.72
CA LEU A 22 36.77 12.46 17.91
C LEU A 22 36.26 13.91 18.03
N ARG A 23 37.12 14.89 17.74
CA ARG A 23 36.71 16.29 17.71
C ARG A 23 35.67 16.58 16.64
N PHE A 24 35.87 16.04 15.46
CA PHE A 24 34.90 16.18 14.37
C PHE A 24 33.54 15.59 14.77
N VAL A 25 33.51 14.38 15.33
CA VAL A 25 32.26 13.77 15.81
C VAL A 25 31.58 14.62 16.87
N VAL A 26 32.33 15.08 17.88
CA VAL A 26 31.76 15.95 18.93
C VAL A 26 31.28 17.28 18.37
N ALA A 27 32.04 17.90 17.47
CA ALA A 27 31.64 19.15 16.82
C ALA A 27 30.38 18.98 15.97
N THR A 28 30.26 17.85 15.23
CA THR A 28 29.07 17.54 14.44
C THR A 28 27.85 17.32 15.32
N LEU A 29 27.98 16.61 16.45
CA LEU A 29 26.88 16.43 17.41
C LEU A 29 26.41 17.74 18.03
N ILE A 30 27.35 18.65 18.35
CA ILE A 30 27.00 19.97 18.84
C ILE A 30 26.36 20.82 17.73
N ALA A 31 26.90 20.75 16.52
CA ALA A 31 26.34 21.42 15.35
C ALA A 31 24.90 20.96 15.07
N ALA A 32 24.62 19.66 15.18
CA ALA A 32 23.27 19.11 15.01
C ALA A 32 22.27 19.82 15.93
N VAL A 33 22.55 19.92 17.23
CA VAL A 33 21.64 20.61 18.15
C VAL A 33 21.43 22.08 17.77
N VAL A 34 22.48 22.77 17.27
CA VAL A 34 22.42 24.19 16.91
C VAL A 34 21.63 24.42 15.62
N VAL A 35 21.76 23.50 14.63
CA VAL A 35 21.12 23.67 13.31
C VAL A 35 19.73 23.08 13.26
N ALA A 36 19.30 22.30 14.27
CA ALA A 36 17.99 21.66 14.29
C ALA A 36 16.80 22.58 13.96
N PRO A 37 16.74 23.86 14.48
CA PRO A 37 15.66 24.76 14.09
C PRO A 37 15.69 25.12 12.60
N LEU A 38 16.88 25.27 12.01
CA LEU A 38 17.02 25.55 10.57
C LEU A 38 16.67 24.35 9.73
N ALA A 39 17.08 23.14 10.14
CA ALA A 39 16.71 21.89 9.48
C ALA A 39 15.18 21.68 9.50
N LEU A 40 14.54 21.96 10.65
CA LEU A 40 13.07 21.89 10.76
C LEU A 40 12.39 22.93 9.85
N SER A 41 12.89 24.16 9.82
CA SER A 41 12.36 25.19 8.93
C SER A 41 12.50 24.79 7.46
N TRP A 42 13.69 24.27 7.10
CA TRP A 42 13.91 23.74 5.76
C TRP A 42 12.93 22.62 5.42
N ALA A 43 12.80 21.63 6.29
CA ALA A 43 11.91 20.51 6.09
C ALA A 43 10.46 20.98 5.86
N VAL A 44 9.93 21.84 6.74
CA VAL A 44 8.55 22.35 6.61
C VAL A 44 8.34 23.12 5.30
N THR A 45 9.32 23.90 4.85
CA THR A 45 9.19 24.73 3.63
C THR A 45 9.47 23.98 2.34
N HIS A 46 10.10 22.79 2.40
CA HIS A 46 10.47 21.98 1.23
C HIS A 46 9.76 20.62 1.20
N THR A 47 8.88 20.34 2.17
CA THR A 47 8.02 19.15 2.11
C THR A 47 6.94 19.39 1.09
N GLU A 48 7.04 18.66 0.00
CA GLU A 48 6.08 18.65 -1.09
C GLU A 48 5.94 17.23 -1.61
N VAL A 49 4.70 16.76 -1.71
CA VAL A 49 4.36 15.42 -2.17
C VAL A 49 3.30 15.52 -3.24
N ARG A 50 3.50 14.84 -4.35
CA ARG A 50 2.52 14.76 -5.42
C ARG A 50 1.82 13.41 -5.36
N GLN A 51 0.50 13.44 -5.17
CA GLN A 51 -0.35 12.25 -5.08
C GLN A 51 -1.58 12.41 -5.95
N LEU A 52 -2.18 11.30 -6.31
CA LEU A 52 -3.49 11.33 -6.95
C LEU A 52 -4.56 11.48 -5.87
N VAL A 53 -5.37 12.52 -5.96
CA VAL A 53 -6.64 12.64 -5.22
C VAL A 53 -7.74 12.36 -6.21
N GLY A 54 -8.26 11.19 -6.11
CA GLY A 54 -9.09 10.72 -7.19
C GLY A 54 -8.25 10.53 -8.45
N ILE A 55 -8.72 11.15 -9.50
CA ILE A 55 -8.10 11.15 -10.82
C ILE A 55 -7.12 12.30 -11.01
N THR A 56 -7.08 13.22 -10.06
CA THR A 56 -6.43 14.50 -10.30
C THR A 56 -5.10 14.53 -9.56
N PRO A 57 -3.97 14.72 -10.27
CA PRO A 57 -2.70 14.97 -9.63
C PRO A 57 -2.83 16.18 -8.71
N THR A 58 -2.50 15.97 -7.45
CA THR A 58 -2.62 16.99 -6.41
C THR A 58 -1.29 17.09 -5.69
N THR A 59 -0.79 18.30 -5.58
CA THR A 59 0.44 18.60 -4.86
C THR A 59 0.08 19.03 -3.44
N PHE A 60 0.59 18.30 -2.46
CA PHE A 60 0.46 18.60 -1.05
C PHE A 60 1.73 19.24 -0.52
N ALA A 61 1.60 20.39 0.16
CA ALA A 61 2.69 21.08 0.80
C ALA A 61 2.28 21.52 2.22
N LEU A 62 3.25 21.72 3.10
CA LEU A 62 2.98 22.23 4.44
C LEU A 62 2.91 23.76 4.43
N THR A 63 2.05 24.32 5.30
CA THR A 63 1.95 25.76 5.52
C THR A 63 1.92 26.11 7.01
N THR A 64 2.42 27.28 7.34
CA THR A 64 2.35 27.88 8.68
C THR A 64 1.31 29.00 8.76
N ALA A 65 0.41 29.08 7.77
CA ALA A 65 -0.60 30.15 7.67
C ALA A 65 -1.71 30.06 8.74
N GLY A 66 -1.78 28.98 9.50
CA GLY A 66 -2.81 28.78 10.54
C GLY A 66 -4.14 28.25 10.00
N HIS A 67 -4.20 27.84 8.75
CA HIS A 67 -5.33 27.17 8.11
C HIS A 67 -4.79 26.24 7.02
N SER A 68 -5.62 25.29 6.56
CA SER A 68 -5.34 24.49 5.38
C SER A 68 -6.09 25.03 4.17
N GLU A 69 -5.57 24.78 2.98
CA GLU A 69 -6.13 25.28 1.74
C GLU A 69 -6.29 24.14 0.74
N LEU A 70 -7.44 24.11 0.05
CA LEU A 70 -7.64 23.29 -1.14
C LEU A 70 -7.81 24.21 -2.35
N ARG A 71 -6.79 24.25 -3.20
CA ARG A 71 -6.73 25.12 -4.39
C ARG A 71 -7.15 24.35 -5.63
N LEU A 72 -8.26 24.77 -6.23
CA LEU A 72 -8.86 24.16 -7.44
C LEU A 72 -8.59 25.01 -8.69
N GLY A 73 -7.47 25.67 -8.77
CA GLY A 73 -7.11 26.52 -9.91
C GLY A 73 -8.13 27.64 -10.15
N ILE A 74 -8.66 27.69 -11.37
CA ILE A 74 -9.64 28.74 -11.78
C ILE A 74 -10.99 28.63 -11.07
N ALA A 75 -11.32 27.46 -10.49
CA ALA A 75 -12.58 27.30 -9.76
C ALA A 75 -12.58 28.03 -8.42
N GLY A 76 -11.39 28.23 -7.82
CA GLY A 76 -11.22 28.94 -6.54
C GLY A 76 -10.51 28.12 -5.49
N THR A 77 -10.57 28.59 -4.25
CA THR A 77 -9.91 27.99 -3.10
C THR A 77 -10.89 27.79 -1.96
N PHE A 78 -10.80 26.63 -1.30
CA PHE A 78 -11.39 26.40 0.01
C PHE A 78 -10.38 26.67 1.11
N TYR A 79 -10.82 27.34 2.14
CA TYR A 79 -10.05 27.62 3.36
C TYR A 79 -10.64 26.81 4.50
N ILE A 80 -9.88 25.81 4.95
CA ILE A 80 -10.31 24.86 5.97
C ILE A 80 -9.71 25.30 7.30
N PRO A 81 -10.52 25.52 8.34
CA PRO A 81 -10.02 25.96 9.63
C PRO A 81 -9.09 24.89 10.24
N GLN A 82 -8.04 25.35 10.87
CA GLN A 82 -7.06 24.45 11.48
C GLN A 82 -7.60 23.83 12.75
N SER A 83 -7.57 22.52 12.84
CA SER A 83 -8.06 21.79 14.00
C SER A 83 -6.97 21.47 15.04
N ARG A 84 -5.71 21.36 14.65
CA ARG A 84 -4.60 20.95 15.54
C ARG A 84 -3.26 21.55 15.13
N GLY A 85 -2.60 22.24 16.06
CA GLY A 85 -1.20 22.68 15.94
C GLY A 85 -0.96 23.85 14.99
N PRO A 86 0.31 24.25 14.74
CA PRO A 86 0.69 25.43 13.96
C PRO A 86 0.83 25.18 12.45
N LEU A 87 0.76 23.93 12.01
CA LEU A 87 0.94 23.55 10.60
C LEU A 87 -0.41 23.28 9.96
N GLY A 88 -0.59 23.78 8.75
CA GLY A 88 -1.68 23.44 7.84
C GLY A 88 -1.14 22.75 6.60
N VAL A 89 -2.04 22.25 5.75
CA VAL A 89 -1.73 21.62 4.48
C VAL A 89 -2.33 22.44 3.34
N VAL A 90 -1.54 22.68 2.32
CA VAL A 90 -2.01 23.25 1.06
C VAL A 90 -2.06 22.12 0.03
N ALA A 91 -3.26 21.73 -0.37
CA ALA A 91 -3.48 20.83 -1.47
C ALA A 91 -3.78 21.66 -2.72
N THR A 92 -2.92 21.58 -3.71
CA THR A 92 -3.11 22.26 -5.00
C THR A 92 -3.42 21.19 -6.03
N VAL A 93 -4.63 21.26 -6.56
CA VAL A 93 -5.03 20.43 -7.69
C VAL A 93 -4.26 20.95 -8.90
N ASP A 94 -3.29 20.17 -9.35
CA ASP A 94 -2.54 20.47 -10.57
C ASP A 94 -3.55 20.38 -11.71
N GLY A 95 -3.75 21.49 -12.42
CA GLY A 95 -4.78 21.60 -13.45
C GLY A 95 -4.73 20.40 -14.41
N PRO A 96 -5.81 20.09 -15.10
CA PRO A 96 -5.99 18.83 -15.72
C PRO A 96 -4.80 18.47 -16.58
N GLY A 97 -4.17 17.33 -16.30
CA GLY A 97 -3.66 16.49 -17.35
C GLY A 97 -4.85 16.00 -18.20
N VAL A 98 -5.85 16.85 -18.39
CA VAL A 98 -6.99 16.57 -19.26
C VAL A 98 -6.40 16.48 -20.65
N PRO A 99 -6.51 15.33 -21.30
CA PRO A 99 -6.40 15.29 -22.76
C PRO A 99 -7.32 16.40 -23.24
N GLU A 100 -6.85 17.23 -24.17
CA GLU A 100 -7.56 18.40 -24.72
C GLU A 100 -9.07 18.20 -24.67
N LEU A 101 -9.75 19.00 -23.83
CA LEU A 101 -11.19 18.96 -23.65
C LEU A 101 -11.83 19.01 -25.05
N GLY A 102 -12.05 17.84 -25.63
CA GLY A 102 -12.91 17.71 -26.78
C GLY A 102 -14.30 18.20 -26.38
N THR A 103 -15.08 18.65 -27.31
CA THR A 103 -16.46 19.16 -27.14
C THR A 103 -17.44 18.06 -26.68
N GLY A 104 -17.05 17.19 -25.73
CA GLY A 104 -17.88 16.17 -25.09
C GLY A 104 -18.74 16.77 -23.97
N ASP A 105 -19.95 16.27 -23.81
CA ASP A 105 -20.85 16.63 -22.72
C ASP A 105 -20.22 16.31 -21.36
N LEU A 106 -20.57 17.09 -20.33
CA LEU A 106 -20.07 16.91 -18.96
C LEU A 106 -20.30 15.47 -18.44
N GLU A 107 -21.30 14.77 -18.92
CA GLU A 107 -21.61 13.37 -18.63
C GLU A 107 -20.50 12.40 -19.09
N SER A 108 -19.75 12.74 -20.14
CA SER A 108 -18.64 11.92 -20.63
C SER A 108 -17.41 11.97 -19.72
N TYR A 109 -17.36 12.89 -18.77
CA TYR A 109 -16.26 13.04 -17.79
C TYR A 109 -16.62 12.46 -16.41
N ALA A 110 -17.89 12.18 -16.13
CA ALA A 110 -18.31 11.54 -14.89
C ALA A 110 -18.25 10.02 -15.08
N THR A 111 -17.06 9.44 -14.92
CA THR A 111 -16.94 7.98 -14.99
C THR A 111 -17.41 7.33 -13.69
N PRO A 112 -17.82 6.06 -13.72
CA PRO A 112 -18.22 5.32 -12.52
C PRO A 112 -17.11 5.28 -11.47
N GLU A 113 -15.87 5.12 -11.88
CA GLU A 113 -14.70 5.11 -11.03
C GLU A 113 -14.52 6.44 -10.31
N MET A 114 -14.74 7.55 -11.02
CA MET A 114 -14.74 8.88 -10.42
C MET A 114 -15.84 9.03 -9.37
N LEU A 115 -17.04 8.55 -9.66
CA LEU A 115 -18.16 8.59 -8.70
C LEU A 115 -17.86 7.70 -7.48
N GLN A 116 -17.34 6.50 -7.68
CA GLN A 116 -16.91 5.59 -6.63
C GLN A 116 -15.94 6.27 -5.66
N LEU A 117 -14.90 6.85 -6.23
CA LEU A 117 -13.82 7.47 -5.47
C LEU A 117 -14.29 8.71 -4.70
N TYR A 118 -15.00 9.64 -5.37
CA TYR A 118 -15.47 10.85 -4.70
C TYR A 118 -16.58 10.58 -3.69
N THR A 119 -17.47 9.61 -3.93
CA THR A 119 -18.41 9.17 -2.91
C THR A 119 -17.68 8.59 -1.69
N GLY A 120 -16.59 7.82 -1.90
CA GLY A 120 -15.73 7.33 -0.82
C GLY A 120 -15.15 8.45 0.03
N LEU A 121 -14.55 9.43 -0.63
CA LEU A 121 -13.98 10.61 0.03
C LEU A 121 -15.02 11.42 0.81
N PHE A 122 -16.29 11.45 0.34
CA PHE A 122 -17.36 12.16 1.03
C PHE A 122 -17.99 11.37 2.17
N HIS A 123 -18.07 10.05 2.05
CA HIS A 123 -18.70 9.21 3.05
C HIS A 123 -17.85 9.08 4.32
N ASP A 124 -16.57 8.70 4.16
CA ASP A 124 -15.61 8.59 5.25
C ASP A 124 -14.28 9.23 4.83
N PRO A 125 -14.15 10.56 4.94
CA PRO A 125 -12.95 11.27 4.53
C PRO A 125 -11.76 11.03 5.47
N GLN A 126 -11.98 10.49 6.68
CA GLN A 126 -10.92 10.41 7.69
C GLN A 126 -9.79 9.45 7.28
N PRO A 127 -10.03 8.21 6.81
CA PRO A 127 -8.95 7.32 6.35
C PRO A 127 -8.16 7.91 5.18
N ALA A 128 -8.87 8.57 4.24
CA ALA A 128 -8.22 9.24 3.12
C ALA A 128 -7.30 10.37 3.57
N VAL A 129 -7.78 11.23 4.47
CA VAL A 129 -6.98 12.32 5.04
C VAL A 129 -5.78 11.78 5.80
N GLU A 130 -5.97 10.74 6.63
CA GLU A 130 -4.89 10.09 7.37
C GLU A 130 -3.83 9.53 6.42
N GLY A 131 -4.22 8.80 5.37
CA GLY A 131 -3.30 8.26 4.37
C GLY A 131 -2.46 9.33 3.67
N TYR A 132 -3.06 10.45 3.25
CA TYR A 132 -2.29 11.55 2.67
C TYR A 132 -1.39 12.26 3.68
N LEU A 133 -1.83 12.37 4.94
CA LEU A 133 -1.00 12.96 6.00
C LEU A 133 0.20 12.07 6.33
N ASP A 134 0.07 10.75 6.29
CA ASP A 134 1.17 9.82 6.55
C ASP A 134 2.26 9.94 5.48
N VAL A 135 1.89 9.98 4.20
CA VAL A 135 2.85 10.21 3.10
C VAL A 135 3.53 11.57 3.25
N LEU A 136 2.78 12.61 3.60
CA LEU A 136 3.33 13.95 3.83
C LEU A 136 4.26 13.97 5.05
N ALA A 137 3.93 13.25 6.12
CA ALA A 137 4.76 13.12 7.32
C ALA A 137 6.05 12.34 7.02
N ALA A 138 6.00 11.27 6.24
CA ALA A 138 7.17 10.52 5.82
C ALA A 138 8.14 11.40 5.03
N GLU A 139 7.65 12.20 4.08
CA GLU A 139 8.45 13.16 3.33
C GLU A 139 9.04 14.26 4.23
N LEU A 140 8.26 14.79 5.18
CA LEU A 140 8.74 15.74 6.17
C LEU A 140 9.93 15.17 6.96
N TRP A 141 9.82 13.95 7.46
CA TRP A 141 10.89 13.28 8.17
C TRP A 141 12.12 13.05 7.28
N ARG A 142 11.92 12.66 6.04
CA ARG A 142 13.01 12.51 5.06
C ARG A 142 13.75 13.83 4.84
N GLN A 143 13.03 14.92 4.58
CA GLN A 143 13.60 16.26 4.41
C GLN A 143 14.33 16.74 5.67
N LEU A 144 13.74 16.51 6.83
CA LEU A 144 14.36 16.86 8.12
C LEU A 144 15.68 16.13 8.34
N LEU A 145 15.71 14.83 8.15
CA LEU A 145 16.92 14.03 8.32
C LEU A 145 18.02 14.43 7.34
N VAL A 146 17.68 14.65 6.07
CA VAL A 146 18.65 15.09 5.05
C VAL A 146 19.22 16.46 5.40
N ALA A 147 18.38 17.43 5.74
CA ALA A 147 18.80 18.77 6.12
C ALA A 147 19.66 18.77 7.41
N GLU A 148 19.22 18.01 8.41
CA GLU A 148 19.91 17.90 9.71
C GLU A 148 21.32 17.30 9.54
N VAL A 149 21.42 16.17 8.85
CA VAL A 149 22.72 15.51 8.61
C VAL A 149 23.64 16.40 7.79
N PHE A 150 23.13 17.02 6.72
CA PHE A 150 23.93 17.91 5.88
C PHE A 150 24.45 19.13 6.66
N LEU A 151 23.56 19.84 7.35
CA LEU A 151 23.92 21.04 8.11
C LEU A 151 24.85 20.73 9.29
N ALA A 152 24.61 19.59 9.97
CA ALA A 152 25.47 19.15 11.07
C ALA A 152 26.89 18.81 10.58
N LEU A 153 27.02 18.11 9.47
CA LEU A 153 28.32 17.77 8.88
C LEU A 153 29.09 19.05 8.44
N VAL A 154 28.39 19.95 7.76
CA VAL A 154 28.98 21.24 7.34
C VAL A 154 29.39 22.06 8.55
N GLY A 155 28.53 22.13 9.57
CA GLY A 155 28.82 22.84 10.83
C GLY A 155 30.00 22.23 11.57
N GLY A 156 30.05 20.91 11.70
CA GLY A 156 31.15 20.19 12.33
C GLY A 156 32.48 20.38 11.61
N LEU A 157 32.47 20.32 10.28
CA LEU A 157 33.66 20.54 9.43
C LEU A 157 34.15 21.97 9.57
N THR A 158 33.25 22.95 9.51
CA THR A 158 33.55 24.36 9.66
C THR A 158 34.18 24.65 11.02
N TRP A 159 33.60 24.10 12.10
CA TRP A 159 34.13 24.23 13.47
C TRP A 159 35.56 23.70 13.58
N VAL A 160 35.79 22.44 13.15
CA VAL A 160 37.13 21.83 13.22
C VAL A 160 38.15 22.60 12.38
N THR A 161 37.75 23.05 11.20
CA THR A 161 38.61 23.85 10.32
C THR A 161 38.99 25.17 10.98
N LEU A 162 38.01 25.88 11.54
CA LEU A 162 38.24 27.13 12.24
C LEU A 162 39.15 26.95 13.48
N GLU A 163 38.91 25.91 14.26
CA GLU A 163 39.75 25.57 15.42
C GLU A 163 41.19 25.30 14.99
N LEU A 164 41.42 24.57 13.91
CA LEU A 164 42.77 24.29 13.39
C LEU A 164 43.46 25.56 12.89
N LEU A 165 42.72 26.45 12.21
CA LEU A 165 43.25 27.74 11.75
C LEU A 165 43.62 28.66 12.90
N LEU A 166 42.75 28.77 13.92
CA LEU A 166 43.01 29.58 15.10
C LEU A 166 44.23 29.09 15.90
N ARG A 167 44.35 27.77 16.09
CA ARG A 167 45.51 27.16 16.73
C ARG A 167 46.81 27.39 15.98
N ARG A 168 46.78 27.35 14.62
CA ARG A 168 47.96 27.72 13.79
C ARG A 168 48.34 29.19 13.99
N ARG A 169 47.35 30.08 14.10
CA ARG A 169 47.58 31.49 14.31
C ARG A 169 48.18 31.81 15.71
N GLU A 170 47.70 31.12 16.74
CA GLU A 170 48.25 31.24 18.09
C GLU A 170 49.70 30.72 18.18
N SER A 171 50.02 29.64 17.49
CA SER A 171 51.40 29.11 17.45
C SER A 171 52.37 30.04 16.72
N VAL A 172 51.89 30.90 15.85
CA VAL A 172 52.70 31.91 15.14
C VAL A 172 52.85 33.22 15.96
N LEU A 173 51.86 33.52 16.82
CA LEU A 173 51.83 34.79 17.61
C LEU A 173 52.35 34.64 19.07
N SER A 174 52.58 33.41 19.56
CA SER A 174 53.00 33.15 20.93
C SER A 174 54.51 33.31 21.17
N SER A 175 55.08 34.41 20.72
CA SER A 175 56.43 34.85 21.15
C SER A 175 56.41 35.93 22.25
N SER A 176 55.27 36.13 22.92
CA SER A 176 55.15 37.08 24.07
C SER A 176 54.57 36.37 25.30
N PRO A 177 55.26 36.31 26.43
CA PRO A 177 54.74 35.73 27.65
C PRO A 177 53.99 36.86 28.42
N GLU A 178 52.70 36.78 28.50
CA GLU A 178 51.78 37.31 29.51
C GLU A 178 50.38 37.57 28.94
N ALA A 179 49.56 36.56 28.97
CA ALA A 179 48.11 36.75 28.98
C ALA A 179 47.47 35.60 29.78
N SER A 180 46.87 35.94 30.90
CA SER A 180 46.10 34.99 31.74
C SER A 180 44.96 34.39 30.94
N PRO A 181 44.76 33.05 30.99
CA PRO A 181 43.63 32.41 30.27
C PRO A 181 42.32 32.80 30.94
N LEU A 182 41.51 33.59 30.28
CA LEU A 182 40.09 33.76 30.59
C LEU A 182 39.41 32.38 30.65
N PRO A 183 38.41 32.16 31.52
CA PRO A 183 37.76 30.87 31.67
C PRO A 183 36.96 30.55 30.41
N MET A 184 37.61 29.83 29.49
CA MET A 184 37.10 29.43 28.15
C MET A 184 35.81 28.62 28.19
N ARG A 185 35.39 28.10 29.36
CA ARG A 185 34.19 27.26 29.48
C ARG A 185 32.89 28.06 29.56
N ALA A 186 32.85 29.20 30.21
CA ALA A 186 31.64 30.01 30.31
C ALA A 186 31.33 30.79 29.02
N SER A 187 32.35 31.23 28.29
CA SER A 187 32.19 31.89 26.98
C SER A 187 31.73 30.94 25.88
N GLY A 188 32.13 29.65 25.93
CA GLY A 188 31.70 28.64 24.96
C GLY A 188 30.20 28.29 25.08
N ILE A 189 29.69 28.14 26.29
CA ILE A 189 28.27 27.86 26.54
C ILE A 189 27.40 29.08 26.17
N ALA A 190 27.83 30.28 26.50
CA ALA A 190 27.14 31.52 26.11
C ALA A 190 27.12 31.70 24.58
N GLY A 191 28.24 31.44 23.90
CA GLY A 191 28.32 31.47 22.44
C GLY A 191 27.40 30.44 21.75
N LEU A 192 27.31 29.23 22.29
CA LEU A 192 26.39 28.19 21.80
C LEU A 192 24.92 28.61 21.97
N GLY A 193 24.58 29.19 23.13
CA GLY A 193 23.23 29.70 23.39
C GLY A 193 22.83 30.84 22.44
N VAL A 194 23.76 31.78 22.16
CA VAL A 194 23.52 32.84 21.19
C VAL A 194 23.34 32.29 19.78
N LEU A 195 24.16 31.30 19.37
CA LEU A 195 24.06 30.69 18.05
C LEU A 195 22.73 29.95 17.87
N LEU A 196 22.31 29.20 18.88
CA LEU A 196 21.00 28.53 18.88
C LEU A 196 19.85 29.55 18.83
N ALA A 197 19.95 30.66 19.57
CA ALA A 197 18.94 31.72 19.50
C ALA A 197 18.88 32.36 18.10
N VAL A 198 20.03 32.62 17.48
CA VAL A 198 20.09 33.18 16.11
C VAL A 198 19.50 32.21 15.10
N THR A 199 19.87 30.92 15.16
CA THR A 199 19.30 29.89 14.23
C THR A 199 17.79 29.73 14.43
N SER A 200 17.30 29.79 15.67
CA SER A 200 15.87 29.75 15.99
C SER A 200 15.11 30.97 15.44
N VAL A 201 15.69 32.17 15.57
CA VAL A 201 15.10 33.40 15.00
C VAL A 201 15.08 33.33 13.46
N LEU A 202 16.18 32.89 12.84
CA LEU A 202 16.23 32.73 11.38
C LEU A 202 15.21 31.70 10.89
N ALA A 203 15.10 30.54 11.56
CA ALA A 203 14.11 29.53 11.27
C ALA A 203 12.68 30.07 11.39
N PHE A 204 12.39 30.80 12.47
CA PHE A 204 11.09 31.43 12.67
C PHE A 204 10.77 32.49 11.59
N LEU A 205 11.76 33.26 11.13
CA LEU A 205 11.56 34.22 10.05
C LEU A 205 11.32 33.53 8.70
N GLN A 206 11.94 32.37 8.45
CA GLN A 206 11.70 31.57 7.24
C GLN A 206 10.33 30.90 7.24
N MET A 207 9.87 30.42 8.42
CA MET A 207 8.56 29.79 8.58
C MET A 207 7.41 30.82 8.65
N ARG A 208 7.68 32.11 8.70
CA ARG A 208 6.59 33.08 8.54
C ARG A 208 6.01 32.90 7.16
N PRO A 209 4.67 32.62 7.05
CA PRO A 209 4.02 32.64 5.76
C PRO A 209 4.40 33.98 5.13
N ALA A 210 4.87 33.96 3.90
CA ALA A 210 4.84 35.14 3.09
C ALA A 210 3.42 35.68 3.30
N GLN A 211 3.27 36.90 3.79
CA GLN A 211 1.96 37.53 3.89
C GLN A 211 1.46 37.58 2.46
N GLY A 212 0.85 36.47 2.03
CA GLY A 212 0.25 36.36 0.73
C GLY A 212 -0.98 37.26 0.75
N ASP A 213 -1.19 37.95 -0.34
CA ASP A 213 -2.20 38.98 -0.54
C ASP A 213 -3.66 38.54 -0.34
N TRP A 214 -3.90 37.31 0.14
CA TRP A 214 -5.23 36.73 0.29
C TRP A 214 -6.10 37.38 1.38
N VAL A 215 -5.48 38.03 2.39
CA VAL A 215 -6.19 38.71 3.49
C VAL A 215 -6.42 40.20 3.20
N THR A 216 -5.76 40.75 2.19
CA THR A 216 -5.80 42.18 1.93
C THR A 216 -6.87 42.60 0.92
N ASP A 217 -7.50 41.66 0.24
CA ASP A 217 -8.70 41.99 -0.54
C ASP A 217 -9.93 42.04 0.38
N THR A 218 -10.00 43.10 1.16
CA THR A 218 -11.09 43.41 2.09
C THR A 218 -12.46 43.57 1.39
N ALA A 219 -12.52 43.33 0.09
CA ALA A 219 -13.73 43.38 -0.74
C ALA A 219 -14.23 42.00 -1.18
N ALA A 220 -13.47 40.91 -0.92
CA ALA A 220 -13.90 39.54 -1.29
C ALA A 220 -15.03 39.10 -0.36
N THR A 221 -16.19 38.74 -0.94
CA THR A 221 -17.26 38.11 -0.17
C THR A 221 -16.84 36.69 0.22
N VAL A 222 -16.83 36.40 1.51
CA VAL A 222 -16.60 35.06 2.03
C VAL A 222 -17.93 34.34 2.11
N TYR A 223 -17.98 33.15 1.51
CA TYR A 223 -19.14 32.26 1.55
C TYR A 223 -18.88 31.19 2.59
N GLU A 224 -19.75 31.10 3.58
CA GLU A 224 -19.84 29.96 4.49
C GLU A 224 -20.52 28.79 3.79
N LEU A 225 -20.18 27.57 4.20
CA LEU A 225 -20.69 26.33 3.61
C LEU A 225 -21.50 25.54 4.65
N PRO A 226 -22.78 25.92 4.88
CA PRO A 226 -23.62 25.25 5.88
C PRO A 226 -23.82 23.76 5.61
N SER A 227 -23.71 23.34 4.35
CA SER A 227 -23.76 21.92 3.96
C SER A 227 -22.63 21.06 4.53
N LEU A 228 -21.59 21.65 5.13
CA LEU A 228 -20.48 20.96 5.76
C LEU A 228 -20.58 20.96 7.30
N GLU A 229 -21.65 21.48 7.88
CA GLU A 229 -21.88 21.42 9.33
C GLU A 229 -21.97 19.96 9.81
N GLY A 230 -21.30 19.66 10.93
CA GLY A 230 -21.24 18.31 11.48
C GLY A 230 -20.23 17.37 10.79
N THR A 231 -19.54 17.84 9.75
CA THR A 231 -18.46 17.08 9.09
C THR A 231 -17.08 17.52 9.59
N ILE A 232 -16.02 16.80 9.21
CA ILE A 232 -14.63 17.20 9.49
C ILE A 232 -14.22 18.52 8.81
N ALA A 233 -15.02 18.96 7.83
CA ALA A 233 -14.82 20.20 7.08
C ALA A 233 -15.69 21.35 7.59
N GLU A 234 -16.31 21.22 8.77
CA GLU A 234 -17.09 22.29 9.40
C GLU A 234 -16.28 23.57 9.56
N GLY A 235 -16.90 24.70 9.25
CA GLY A 235 -16.23 26.01 9.26
C GLY A 235 -15.38 26.31 8.02
N THR A 236 -15.36 25.43 7.03
CA THR A 236 -14.74 25.72 5.73
C THR A 236 -15.43 26.87 5.03
N THR A 237 -14.64 27.76 4.45
CA THR A 237 -15.12 28.92 3.70
C THR A 237 -14.51 28.97 2.31
N THR A 238 -15.11 29.72 1.42
CA THR A 238 -14.56 29.99 0.08
C THR A 238 -14.83 31.42 -0.35
N THR A 239 -13.99 31.96 -1.20
CA THR A 239 -14.24 33.23 -1.89
C THR A 239 -14.89 33.04 -3.26
N SER A 240 -15.11 31.80 -3.69
CA SER A 240 -15.71 31.47 -4.99
C SER A 240 -17.20 31.23 -4.88
N PRO A 241 -18.05 32.06 -5.53
CA PRO A 241 -19.50 31.85 -5.58
C PRO A 241 -19.86 30.58 -6.34
N LEU A 242 -19.01 30.15 -7.30
CA LEU A 242 -19.19 28.92 -8.06
C LEU A 242 -19.09 27.69 -7.14
N LEU A 243 -18.04 27.63 -6.33
CA LEU A 243 -17.84 26.52 -5.39
C LEU A 243 -18.93 26.46 -4.33
N SER A 244 -19.35 27.61 -3.80
CA SER A 244 -20.46 27.69 -2.85
C SER A 244 -21.78 27.15 -3.44
N GLY A 245 -22.11 27.53 -4.66
CA GLY A 245 -23.31 27.06 -5.33
C GLY A 245 -23.29 25.58 -5.70
N LEU A 246 -22.15 25.09 -6.16
CA LEU A 246 -21.98 23.65 -6.48
C LEU A 246 -22.16 22.78 -5.25
N LEU A 247 -21.54 23.11 -4.12
CA LEU A 247 -21.66 22.32 -2.90
C LEU A 247 -23.08 22.31 -2.34
N ALA A 248 -23.75 23.46 -2.33
CA ALA A 248 -25.13 23.54 -1.87
C ALA A 248 -26.10 22.64 -2.69
N GLY A 249 -25.78 22.36 -3.93
CA GLY A 249 -26.62 21.51 -4.81
C GLY A 249 -26.20 20.02 -4.80
N ALA A 250 -24.92 19.73 -4.60
CA ALA A 250 -24.37 18.36 -4.72
C ALA A 250 -24.46 17.58 -3.41
N VAL A 251 -24.14 18.19 -2.25
CA VAL A 251 -24.05 17.49 -0.97
C VAL A 251 -25.32 16.72 -0.61
N PRO A 252 -26.54 17.27 -0.67
CA PRO A 252 -27.74 16.52 -0.32
C PRO A 252 -28.00 15.31 -1.20
N LYS A 253 -27.56 15.35 -2.47
CA LYS A 253 -27.71 14.21 -3.39
C LYS A 253 -26.73 13.10 -3.10
N VAL A 254 -25.50 13.47 -2.71
CA VAL A 254 -24.49 12.51 -2.28
C VAL A 254 -24.91 11.85 -0.98
N GLU A 255 -25.39 12.61 0.01
CA GLU A 255 -25.91 12.07 1.27
C GLU A 255 -27.04 11.06 1.07
N ASP A 256 -28.00 11.36 0.19
CA ASP A 256 -29.10 10.43 -0.13
C ASP A 256 -28.60 9.16 -0.85
N LEU A 257 -27.57 9.28 -1.71
CA LEU A 257 -26.93 8.12 -2.35
C LEU A 257 -26.21 7.26 -1.30
N VAL A 258 -25.40 7.88 -0.45
CA VAL A 258 -24.65 7.21 0.62
C VAL A 258 -25.61 6.47 1.54
N GLN A 259 -26.68 7.12 2.02
CA GLN A 259 -27.64 6.51 2.90
C GLN A 259 -28.31 5.26 2.27
N ARG A 260 -28.65 5.34 0.98
CA ARG A 260 -29.20 4.18 0.26
C ARG A 260 -28.21 3.04 0.13
N GLN A 261 -26.93 3.34 -0.07
CA GLN A 261 -25.89 2.31 -0.12
C GLN A 261 -25.69 1.65 1.25
N GLU A 262 -25.63 2.44 2.32
CA GLU A 262 -25.52 1.92 3.69
C GLU A 262 -26.70 1.02 4.06
N ASP A 263 -27.93 1.40 3.71
CA ASP A 263 -29.11 0.59 4.00
C ASP A 263 -29.06 -0.76 3.24
N ARG A 264 -28.61 -0.77 2.01
CA ARG A 264 -28.37 -2.01 1.22
C ARG A 264 -27.29 -2.88 1.84
N ASP A 265 -26.16 -2.27 2.22
CA ASP A 265 -25.05 -2.96 2.86
C ASP A 265 -25.48 -3.63 4.18
N LEU A 266 -26.23 -2.93 5.01
CA LEU A 266 -26.75 -3.49 6.25
C LEU A 266 -27.65 -4.71 6.02
N GLN A 267 -28.52 -4.66 4.99
CA GLN A 267 -29.38 -5.78 4.61
C GLN A 267 -28.54 -6.94 4.09
N TYR A 268 -27.61 -6.68 3.19
CA TYR A 268 -26.70 -7.67 2.62
C TYR A 268 -25.91 -8.39 3.71
N ARG A 269 -25.22 -7.63 4.57
CA ARG A 269 -24.41 -8.20 5.66
C ARG A 269 -25.25 -9.04 6.62
N SER A 270 -26.45 -8.60 6.93
CA SER A 270 -27.36 -9.35 7.79
C SER A 270 -27.73 -10.71 7.18
N ALA A 271 -28.04 -10.74 5.88
CA ALA A 271 -28.36 -11.95 5.13
C ALA A 271 -27.14 -12.88 5.04
N ALA A 272 -25.97 -12.34 4.65
CA ALA A 272 -24.73 -13.10 4.49
C ALA A 272 -24.26 -13.73 5.81
N VAL A 273 -24.28 -12.98 6.92
CA VAL A 273 -23.93 -13.53 8.24
C VAL A 273 -24.89 -14.63 8.67
N ALA A 274 -26.20 -14.47 8.43
CA ALA A 274 -27.18 -15.50 8.73
C ALA A 274 -26.96 -16.76 7.86
N GLY A 275 -26.64 -16.59 6.58
CA GLY A 275 -26.28 -17.67 5.65
C GLY A 275 -25.04 -18.45 6.09
N LEU A 276 -23.95 -17.73 6.45
CA LEU A 276 -22.73 -18.32 7.00
C LEU A 276 -23.01 -19.16 8.26
N GLN A 277 -23.80 -18.62 9.19
CA GLN A 277 -24.14 -19.33 10.42
C GLN A 277 -24.98 -20.59 10.14
N ALA A 278 -25.93 -20.50 9.24
CA ALA A 278 -26.79 -21.64 8.86
C ALA A 278 -26.00 -22.78 8.21
N GLN A 279 -24.97 -22.45 7.45
CA GLN A 279 -24.14 -23.42 6.73
C GLN A 279 -22.80 -23.73 7.41
N ALA A 280 -22.55 -23.20 8.61
CA ALA A 280 -21.29 -23.40 9.34
C ALA A 280 -20.88 -24.88 9.46
N ALA A 281 -21.86 -25.80 9.51
CA ALA A 281 -21.61 -27.23 9.59
C ALA A 281 -20.91 -27.80 8.33
N LEU A 282 -21.04 -27.14 7.17
CA LEU A 282 -20.42 -27.52 5.89
C LEU A 282 -18.96 -27.10 5.79
N MET A 283 -18.51 -26.17 6.63
CA MET A 283 -17.10 -25.75 6.65
C MET A 283 -16.18 -26.94 6.86
N ALA A 284 -15.21 -27.11 5.97
CA ALA A 284 -14.15 -28.11 6.08
C ALA A 284 -12.89 -27.51 6.70
N GLY A 285 -12.21 -28.30 7.52
CA GLY A 285 -10.88 -27.98 8.04
C GLY A 285 -9.81 -28.87 7.45
N PRO A 286 -8.53 -28.58 7.71
CA PRO A 286 -7.43 -29.43 7.32
C PRO A 286 -7.54 -30.79 8.02
N ARG A 287 -7.19 -31.86 7.32
CA ARG A 287 -7.01 -33.21 7.88
C ARG A 287 -5.66 -33.30 8.62
N ALA A 288 -5.43 -34.39 9.30
CA ALA A 288 -4.14 -34.62 9.96
C ALA A 288 -2.99 -34.58 8.94
N GLY A 289 -2.02 -33.71 9.15
CA GLY A 289 -0.89 -33.48 8.24
C GLY A 289 -1.16 -32.46 7.14
N GLU A 290 -2.38 -31.91 7.04
CA GLU A 290 -2.68 -30.86 6.05
C GLU A 290 -2.54 -29.46 6.65
N THR A 291 -2.18 -28.51 5.79
CA THR A 291 -2.19 -27.07 6.05
C THR A 291 -3.30 -26.41 5.23
N ALA A 292 -4.07 -25.52 5.85
CA ALA A 292 -5.12 -24.76 5.17
C ALA A 292 -4.63 -23.36 4.83
N VAL A 293 -4.84 -22.94 3.56
CA VAL A 293 -4.50 -21.61 3.06
C VAL A 293 -5.77 -20.96 2.50
N LEU A 294 -6.11 -19.77 2.98
CA LEU A 294 -7.19 -18.97 2.42
C LEU A 294 -6.64 -18.13 1.26
N MET A 295 -7.27 -18.23 0.10
CA MET A 295 -6.91 -17.48 -1.10
C MET A 295 -7.89 -16.33 -1.33
N GLN A 296 -7.39 -15.22 -1.82
CA GLN A 296 -8.18 -14.04 -2.19
C GLN A 296 -7.67 -13.46 -3.50
N SER A 297 -8.52 -12.75 -4.20
CA SER A 297 -8.21 -11.96 -5.39
C SER A 297 -9.20 -10.81 -5.53
N ASP A 298 -8.77 -9.73 -6.15
CA ASP A 298 -9.67 -8.67 -6.63
C ASP A 298 -10.66 -8.18 -5.56
N MET A 299 -10.12 -7.79 -4.40
CA MET A 299 -10.90 -7.28 -3.27
C MET A 299 -11.43 -5.87 -3.53
N HIS A 300 -10.66 -5.04 -4.26
CA HIS A 300 -11.00 -3.67 -4.62
C HIS A 300 -11.55 -2.85 -3.44
N CYS A 301 -10.88 -2.96 -2.29
CA CYS A 301 -11.25 -2.24 -1.07
C CYS A 301 -12.70 -2.45 -0.59
N ASN A 302 -13.38 -3.54 -0.96
CA ASN A 302 -14.73 -3.78 -0.49
C ASN A 302 -14.75 -4.16 1.01
N THR A 303 -14.93 -3.16 1.88
CA THR A 303 -14.89 -3.34 3.34
C THR A 303 -16.02 -4.23 3.87
N THR A 304 -17.10 -4.39 3.13
CA THR A 304 -18.19 -5.32 3.47
C THR A 304 -17.72 -6.75 3.32
N MET A 305 -17.10 -7.09 2.19
CA MET A 305 -16.55 -8.42 1.96
C MET A 305 -15.35 -8.71 2.85
N ILE A 306 -14.48 -7.72 3.13
CA ILE A 306 -13.39 -7.83 4.12
C ILE A 306 -13.95 -8.27 5.49
N ARG A 307 -15.03 -7.64 5.97
CA ARG A 307 -15.67 -8.00 7.25
C ARG A 307 -16.27 -9.40 7.22
N LEU A 308 -16.90 -9.81 6.12
CA LEU A 308 -17.47 -11.16 5.95
C LEU A 308 -16.38 -12.24 5.91
N GLN A 309 -15.28 -12.00 5.21
CA GLN A 309 -14.13 -12.92 5.19
C GLN A 309 -13.48 -13.03 6.56
N ARG A 310 -13.35 -11.93 7.29
CA ARG A 310 -12.92 -11.96 8.69
C ARG A 310 -13.83 -12.81 9.56
N GLN A 311 -15.15 -12.78 9.30
CA GLN A 311 -16.10 -13.67 9.97
C GLN A 311 -15.85 -15.13 9.62
N VAL A 312 -15.61 -15.46 8.34
CA VAL A 312 -15.26 -16.83 7.89
C VAL A 312 -13.99 -17.31 8.58
N VAL A 313 -12.92 -16.51 8.60
CA VAL A 313 -11.66 -16.84 9.31
C VAL A 313 -11.94 -17.10 10.80
N SER A 314 -12.72 -16.24 11.44
CA SER A 314 -13.10 -16.42 12.84
C SER A 314 -13.85 -17.75 13.08
N MET A 315 -14.75 -18.12 12.17
CA MET A 315 -15.50 -19.39 12.26
C MET A 315 -14.60 -20.60 12.02
N LEU A 316 -13.70 -20.55 11.04
CA LEU A 316 -12.70 -21.60 10.78
C LEU A 316 -11.81 -21.82 12.02
N ARG A 317 -11.28 -20.75 12.58
CA ARG A 317 -10.45 -20.79 13.81
C ARG A 317 -11.22 -21.34 15.00
N GLY A 318 -12.44 -20.91 15.19
CA GLY A 318 -13.29 -21.39 16.28
C GLY A 318 -13.62 -22.87 16.19
N ARG A 319 -13.64 -23.43 14.96
CA ARG A 319 -14.03 -24.82 14.72
C ARG A 319 -12.83 -25.77 14.62
N PHE A 320 -11.74 -25.35 14.00
CA PHE A 320 -10.64 -26.23 13.65
C PHE A 320 -9.30 -25.89 14.33
N GLY A 321 -9.22 -24.78 15.03
CA GLY A 321 -8.04 -24.36 15.78
C GLY A 321 -7.54 -22.97 15.40
N ALA A 322 -6.75 -22.37 16.28
CA ALA A 322 -6.27 -21.00 16.14
C ALA A 322 -5.35 -20.79 14.91
N ASP A 323 -4.78 -21.86 14.39
CA ASP A 323 -3.86 -21.84 13.26
C ASP A 323 -4.54 -22.19 11.92
N VAL A 324 -5.89 -22.11 11.86
CA VAL A 324 -6.67 -22.38 10.63
C VAL A 324 -7.44 -21.13 10.21
N PRO A 325 -7.18 -20.59 9.00
CA PRO A 325 -6.10 -20.96 8.06
C PRO A 325 -4.72 -20.61 8.63
N ALA A 326 -3.67 -21.27 8.14
CA ALA A 326 -2.30 -21.01 8.54
C ALA A 326 -1.66 -19.83 7.78
N LEU A 327 -2.18 -19.55 6.58
CA LEU A 327 -1.72 -18.50 5.68
C LEU A 327 -2.93 -17.88 4.96
N LEU A 328 -2.87 -16.57 4.73
CA LEU A 328 -3.71 -15.87 3.76
C LEU A 328 -2.85 -15.42 2.59
N ALA A 329 -3.32 -15.64 1.36
CA ALA A 329 -2.58 -15.29 0.16
C ALA A 329 -3.48 -14.59 -0.86
N ILE A 330 -3.00 -13.49 -1.44
CA ILE A 330 -3.75 -12.57 -2.30
C ILE A 330 -3.07 -12.53 -3.67
N THR A 331 -3.84 -12.72 -4.73
CA THR A 331 -3.33 -12.66 -6.11
C THR A 331 -3.46 -11.28 -6.77
N GLY A 332 -3.60 -10.22 -5.99
CA GLY A 332 -3.59 -8.84 -6.47
C GLY A 332 -4.94 -8.14 -6.39
N ASP A 333 -4.96 -6.88 -6.81
CA ASP A 333 -6.09 -5.97 -6.82
C ASP A 333 -6.82 -5.89 -5.46
N LEU A 334 -6.02 -5.75 -4.40
CA LEU A 334 -6.52 -5.47 -3.06
C LEU A 334 -7.13 -4.07 -3.00
N THR A 335 -6.47 -3.10 -3.66
CA THR A 335 -6.94 -1.71 -3.75
C THR A 335 -7.72 -1.45 -5.05
N THR A 336 -8.46 -0.34 -5.11
CA THR A 336 -9.17 0.09 -6.32
C THR A 336 -8.30 1.00 -7.19
N ASN A 337 -7.45 1.82 -6.58
CA ASN A 337 -6.69 2.85 -7.28
C ASN A 337 -5.22 2.93 -6.82
N GLY A 338 -4.85 2.22 -5.75
CA GLY A 338 -3.52 2.27 -5.17
C GLY A 338 -3.14 3.65 -4.65
N THR A 339 -4.09 4.36 -4.07
CA THR A 339 -3.87 5.71 -3.53
C THR A 339 -3.61 5.69 -2.03
N ALA A 340 -2.99 6.75 -1.51
CA ALA A 340 -2.79 6.92 -0.07
C ALA A 340 -4.12 6.90 0.72
N ALA A 341 -5.23 7.25 0.09
CA ALA A 341 -6.56 7.24 0.68
C ALA A 341 -7.07 5.84 1.05
N GLU A 342 -6.47 4.79 0.49
CA GLU A 342 -6.91 3.41 0.69
C GLU A 342 -6.18 2.70 1.85
N ALA A 343 -5.37 3.43 2.62
CA ALA A 343 -4.68 2.89 3.80
C ALA A 343 -5.62 2.15 4.76
N GLY A 344 -6.80 2.73 5.06
CA GLY A 344 -7.78 2.12 5.95
C GLY A 344 -8.36 0.80 5.45
N CYS A 345 -8.47 0.62 4.12
CA CYS A 345 -8.90 -0.64 3.55
C CYS A 345 -7.79 -1.70 3.67
N ILE A 346 -6.53 -1.33 3.42
CA ILE A 346 -5.37 -2.22 3.57
C ILE A 346 -5.22 -2.67 5.03
N GLU A 347 -5.41 -1.77 6.00
CA GLU A 347 -5.44 -2.12 7.43
C GLU A 347 -6.58 -3.09 7.77
N ALA A 348 -7.77 -2.85 7.22
CA ALA A 348 -8.92 -3.74 7.43
C ALA A 348 -8.66 -5.13 6.83
N GLU A 349 -8.02 -5.22 5.67
CA GLU A 349 -7.62 -6.46 5.02
C GLU A 349 -6.61 -7.23 5.88
N ALA A 350 -5.54 -6.57 6.33
CA ALA A 350 -4.57 -7.18 7.24
C ALA A 350 -5.21 -7.71 8.52
N ALA A 351 -6.29 -7.06 9.00
CA ALA A 351 -7.03 -7.51 10.17
C ALA A 351 -7.83 -8.81 9.95
N ILE A 352 -8.04 -9.27 8.71
CA ILE A 352 -8.66 -10.58 8.42
C ILE A 352 -7.79 -11.70 8.98
N ALA A 353 -6.48 -11.58 8.82
CA ALA A 353 -5.51 -12.59 9.21
C ALA A 353 -5.52 -12.93 10.71
N GLN A 354 -5.93 -12.01 11.59
CA GLN A 354 -5.99 -12.22 13.04
C GLN A 354 -4.67 -12.79 13.62
N GLY A 355 -3.53 -12.39 13.04
CA GLY A 355 -2.20 -12.78 13.49
C GLY A 355 -1.56 -13.97 12.76
N VAL A 356 -2.21 -14.56 11.75
CA VAL A 356 -1.52 -15.48 10.84
C VAL A 356 -0.75 -14.70 9.76
N PRO A 357 0.29 -15.24 9.15
CA PRO A 357 0.99 -14.62 8.03
C PRO A 357 0.06 -14.29 6.88
N MET A 358 0.38 -13.20 6.19
CA MET A 358 -0.32 -12.74 5.00
C MET A 358 0.67 -12.39 3.90
N THR A 359 0.37 -12.80 2.67
CA THR A 359 1.20 -12.49 1.51
C THR A 359 0.34 -12.06 0.32
N ALA A 360 0.92 -11.24 -0.54
CA ALA A 360 0.24 -10.76 -1.74
C ALA A 360 1.22 -10.61 -2.91
N VAL A 361 0.72 -10.75 -4.11
CA VAL A 361 1.30 -10.10 -5.29
C VAL A 361 0.50 -8.83 -5.58
N THR A 362 1.10 -7.87 -6.26
CA THR A 362 0.38 -6.69 -6.71
C THR A 362 -0.35 -6.97 -8.02
N GLY A 363 -1.57 -6.45 -8.15
CA GLY A 363 -2.28 -6.41 -9.42
C GLY A 363 -2.03 -5.09 -10.17
N ASN A 364 -2.80 -4.86 -11.20
CA ASN A 364 -2.69 -3.64 -12.01
C ASN A 364 -3.28 -2.40 -11.31
N HIS A 365 -4.03 -2.55 -10.23
CA HIS A 365 -4.58 -1.44 -9.42
C HIS A 365 -3.65 -0.98 -8.28
N GLU A 366 -2.63 -1.72 -7.91
CA GLU A 366 -1.67 -1.33 -6.88
C GLU A 366 -0.64 -0.31 -7.39
N SER A 367 -0.17 0.55 -6.49
CA SER A 367 0.91 1.50 -6.69
C SER A 367 2.07 1.25 -5.71
N GLU A 368 3.17 1.99 -5.87
CA GLU A 368 4.26 1.97 -4.88
C GLU A 368 3.76 2.38 -3.48
N VAL A 369 2.81 3.32 -3.41
CA VAL A 369 2.23 3.77 -2.13
C VAL A 369 1.44 2.65 -1.46
N SER A 370 0.60 1.93 -2.21
CA SER A 370 -0.15 0.81 -1.64
C SER A 370 0.75 -0.37 -1.26
N VAL A 371 1.85 -0.60 -1.97
CA VAL A 371 2.87 -1.58 -1.57
C VAL A 371 3.50 -1.20 -0.23
N GLU A 372 3.93 0.05 -0.06
CA GLU A 372 4.47 0.54 1.22
C GLU A 372 3.45 0.40 2.36
N GLN A 373 2.17 0.67 2.09
CA GLN A 373 1.09 0.50 3.07
C GLN A 373 0.86 -0.97 3.41
N MET A 374 0.84 -1.88 2.43
CA MET A 374 0.72 -3.34 2.66
C MET A 374 1.86 -3.86 3.53
N GLU A 375 3.10 -3.51 3.21
CA GLU A 375 4.27 -3.89 4.00
C GLU A 375 4.23 -3.28 5.40
N GLY A 376 3.77 -2.04 5.52
CA GLY A 376 3.60 -1.33 6.80
C GLY A 376 2.65 -2.02 7.78
N VAL A 377 1.63 -2.72 7.28
CA VAL A 377 0.68 -3.50 8.09
C VAL A 377 1.05 -4.99 8.21
N GLY A 378 2.19 -5.39 7.63
CA GLY A 378 2.74 -6.74 7.77
C GLY A 378 2.27 -7.73 6.70
N ILE A 379 1.70 -7.29 5.59
CA ILE A 379 1.45 -8.11 4.40
C ILE A 379 2.78 -8.24 3.65
N LYS A 380 3.26 -9.48 3.45
CA LYS A 380 4.47 -9.73 2.67
C LYS A 380 4.16 -9.62 1.18
N VAL A 381 4.66 -8.59 0.52
CA VAL A 381 4.57 -8.47 -0.94
C VAL A 381 5.66 -9.31 -1.59
N LEU A 382 5.29 -10.13 -2.57
CA LEU A 382 6.19 -11.01 -3.31
C LEU A 382 6.76 -10.28 -4.54
N THR A 383 8.04 -10.55 -4.83
CA THR A 383 8.81 -9.83 -5.87
C THR A 383 9.66 -10.78 -6.71
N GLY A 384 9.13 -11.97 -7.02
CA GLY A 384 9.77 -12.94 -7.91
C GLY A 384 10.71 -13.93 -7.23
N GLU A 385 10.79 -13.94 -5.90
CA GLU A 385 11.59 -14.88 -5.11
C GLU A 385 10.68 -15.79 -4.27
N THR A 386 11.08 -17.06 -4.13
CA THR A 386 10.35 -18.01 -3.29
C THR A 386 10.51 -17.64 -1.81
N THR A 387 9.40 -17.55 -1.11
CA THR A 387 9.33 -17.18 0.31
C THR A 387 8.62 -18.28 1.10
N GLU A 388 9.16 -18.63 2.25
CA GLU A 388 8.55 -19.61 3.17
C GLU A 388 7.70 -18.89 4.22
N LEU A 389 6.41 -19.19 4.29
CA LEU A 389 5.45 -18.59 5.21
C LEU A 389 4.58 -19.66 5.86
N ALA A 390 4.63 -19.77 7.17
CA ALA A 390 3.89 -20.77 7.95
C ALA A 390 4.08 -22.23 7.47
N GLY A 391 5.24 -22.57 6.94
CA GLY A 391 5.53 -23.90 6.39
C GLY A 391 4.98 -24.11 4.97
N VAL A 392 4.59 -23.04 4.29
CA VAL A 392 4.16 -23.04 2.89
C VAL A 392 5.13 -22.22 2.06
N SER A 393 5.73 -22.82 1.04
CA SER A 393 6.59 -22.12 0.09
C SER A 393 5.75 -21.46 -1.01
N VAL A 394 5.90 -20.14 -1.13
CA VAL A 394 5.12 -19.30 -2.04
C VAL A 394 6.06 -18.55 -2.96
N LEU A 395 5.87 -18.67 -4.25
CA LEU A 395 6.52 -17.87 -5.29
C LEU A 395 5.45 -16.98 -5.94
N GLY A 396 5.79 -15.75 -6.23
CA GLY A 396 4.90 -14.85 -6.96
C GLY A 396 5.57 -13.54 -7.30
N ASP A 397 4.99 -12.84 -8.23
CA ASP A 397 5.42 -11.48 -8.61
C ASP A 397 4.21 -10.64 -9.03
N GLY A 398 4.37 -9.32 -8.91
CA GLY A 398 3.32 -8.37 -9.26
C GLY A 398 3.07 -8.29 -10.76
N ASP A 399 1.90 -7.75 -11.11
CA ASP A 399 1.58 -7.40 -12.48
C ASP A 399 2.53 -6.29 -12.96
N PRO A 400 3.24 -6.49 -14.08
CA PRO A 400 4.10 -5.47 -14.66
C PRO A 400 3.30 -4.30 -15.26
N GLU A 401 1.99 -4.41 -15.37
CA GLU A 401 1.12 -3.36 -15.87
C GLU A 401 0.45 -2.56 -14.75
N ARG A 402 0.09 -1.33 -15.07
CA ARG A 402 -0.64 -0.42 -14.20
C ARG A 402 -1.84 0.15 -14.95
N SER A 403 -3.03 -0.06 -14.42
CA SER A 403 -4.23 0.61 -14.91
C SER A 403 -4.30 2.03 -14.36
N GLU A 404 -4.38 3.01 -15.25
CA GLU A 404 -4.60 4.39 -14.88
C GLU A 404 -6.09 4.71 -14.97
N LEU A 405 -6.62 5.46 -14.01
CA LEU A 405 -8.04 5.81 -13.90
C LEU A 405 -8.66 6.44 -15.17
N PHE A 406 -7.84 7.04 -16.04
CA PHE A 406 -8.22 7.66 -17.31
C PHE A 406 -7.21 7.41 -18.41
N GLY A 407 -6.56 6.29 -18.40
CA GLY A 407 -5.53 5.99 -19.37
C GLY A 407 -5.62 4.57 -19.87
N ALA A 408 -4.81 4.29 -20.88
CA ALA A 408 -4.51 2.92 -21.22
C ALA A 408 -3.65 2.32 -20.10
N THR A 409 -3.80 1.03 -19.88
CA THR A 409 -2.87 0.24 -19.06
C THR A 409 -1.44 0.48 -19.55
N ARG A 410 -0.50 0.71 -18.64
CA ARG A 410 0.90 0.98 -18.95
C ARG A 410 1.81 -0.01 -18.25
N LEU A 411 2.87 -0.43 -18.93
CA LEU A 411 3.95 -1.18 -18.30
C LEU A 411 4.68 -0.30 -17.27
N ARG A 412 4.96 -0.88 -16.11
CA ARG A 412 5.78 -0.26 -15.04
C ARG A 412 7.28 -0.30 -15.37
N GLY A 413 7.70 -1.25 -16.20
CA GLY A 413 9.07 -1.50 -16.61
C GLY A 413 9.15 -1.97 -18.05
N GLU A 414 10.09 -2.87 -18.34
CA GLU A 414 10.31 -3.43 -19.67
C GLU A 414 9.67 -4.83 -19.82
N GLU A 415 9.40 -5.54 -18.72
CA GLU A 415 8.80 -6.87 -18.74
C GLU A 415 7.31 -6.80 -19.10
N THR A 416 6.87 -7.75 -19.89
CA THR A 416 5.45 -8.03 -20.12
C THR A 416 4.94 -9.08 -19.12
N GLN A 417 3.63 -9.26 -19.03
CA GLN A 417 3.02 -10.32 -18.21
C GLN A 417 3.54 -11.70 -18.60
N GLN A 418 3.74 -11.95 -19.90
CA GLN A 418 4.30 -13.20 -20.40
C GLN A 418 5.76 -13.40 -19.97
N ASP A 419 6.56 -12.31 -19.94
CA ASP A 419 7.95 -12.37 -19.49
C ASP A 419 8.02 -12.73 -18.00
N VAL A 420 7.15 -12.15 -17.18
CA VAL A 420 7.02 -12.49 -15.75
C VAL A 420 6.69 -13.97 -15.57
N GLY A 421 5.67 -14.49 -16.29
CA GLY A 421 5.30 -15.89 -16.20
C GLY A 421 6.41 -16.84 -16.63
N ALA A 422 7.15 -16.51 -17.68
CA ALA A 422 8.29 -17.30 -18.15
C ALA A 422 9.45 -17.32 -17.14
N ARG A 423 9.78 -16.17 -16.57
CA ARG A 423 10.82 -16.04 -15.53
C ARG A 423 10.45 -16.81 -14.27
N LEU A 424 9.20 -16.69 -13.81
CA LEU A 424 8.73 -17.42 -12.64
C LEU A 424 8.75 -18.95 -12.84
N TYR A 425 8.54 -19.42 -14.08
CA TYR A 425 8.71 -20.84 -14.38
C TYR A 425 10.15 -21.30 -14.14
N ASP A 426 11.13 -20.54 -14.60
CA ASP A 426 12.55 -20.88 -14.42
C ASP A 426 12.92 -20.94 -12.93
N VAL A 427 12.46 -19.97 -12.13
CA VAL A 427 12.63 -19.99 -10.66
C VAL A 427 11.94 -21.21 -10.04
N ALA A 428 10.70 -21.49 -10.44
CA ALA A 428 9.95 -22.60 -9.88
C ALA A 428 10.54 -23.97 -10.23
N VAL A 429 11.23 -24.13 -11.36
CA VAL A 429 11.96 -25.38 -11.70
C VAL A 429 13.04 -25.68 -10.68
N GLU A 430 13.71 -24.64 -10.17
CA GLU A 430 14.77 -24.78 -9.15
C GLU A 430 14.18 -24.96 -7.75
N ASP A 431 13.21 -24.13 -7.37
CA ASP A 431 12.73 -24.00 -5.99
C ASP A 431 11.55 -24.92 -5.64
N ARG A 432 10.77 -25.37 -6.64
CA ARG A 432 9.58 -26.21 -6.45
C ARG A 432 8.59 -25.64 -5.41
N PRO A 433 8.10 -24.41 -5.59
CA PRO A 433 7.16 -23.80 -4.64
C PRO A 433 5.84 -24.58 -4.57
N GLN A 434 5.19 -24.54 -3.41
CA GLN A 434 3.86 -25.11 -3.25
C GLN A 434 2.80 -24.24 -3.96
N LEU A 435 2.90 -22.91 -3.81
CA LEU A 435 1.98 -21.98 -4.44
C LEU A 435 2.73 -21.04 -5.38
N LEU A 436 2.20 -20.89 -6.60
CA LEU A 436 2.54 -19.80 -7.50
C LEU A 436 1.40 -18.81 -7.53
N LEU A 437 1.70 -17.55 -7.25
CA LEU A 437 0.75 -16.44 -7.27
C LEU A 437 1.14 -15.45 -8.36
N VAL A 438 0.22 -15.16 -9.25
CA VAL A 438 0.31 -14.05 -10.21
C VAL A 438 -1.06 -13.37 -10.28
N HIS A 439 -1.11 -12.11 -10.65
CA HIS A 439 -2.41 -11.46 -10.80
C HIS A 439 -3.05 -11.80 -12.14
N GLU A 440 -2.30 -11.63 -13.20
CA GLU A 440 -2.80 -11.63 -14.56
C GLU A 440 -2.76 -13.02 -15.23
N ALA A 441 -3.82 -13.34 -15.93
CA ALA A 441 -3.98 -14.59 -16.65
C ALA A 441 -2.88 -14.86 -17.69
N TYR A 442 -2.34 -13.83 -18.34
CA TYR A 442 -1.27 -14.02 -19.33
C TYR A 442 0.06 -14.42 -18.69
N ALA A 443 0.34 -14.03 -17.45
CA ALA A 443 1.47 -14.53 -16.70
C ALA A 443 1.30 -16.02 -16.36
N ALA A 444 0.12 -16.40 -15.86
CA ALA A 444 -0.22 -17.80 -15.62
C ALA A 444 -0.15 -18.64 -16.91
N GLN A 445 -0.67 -18.11 -18.03
CA GLN A 445 -0.61 -18.73 -19.34
C GLN A 445 0.82 -19.04 -19.79
N ALA A 446 1.73 -18.07 -19.64
CA ALA A 446 3.14 -18.24 -19.98
C ALA A 446 3.84 -19.24 -19.05
N PHE A 447 3.52 -19.22 -17.74
CA PHE A 447 4.03 -20.20 -16.78
C PHE A 447 3.59 -21.62 -17.12
N ILE A 448 2.33 -21.84 -17.49
CA ILE A 448 1.78 -23.16 -17.86
C ILE A 448 2.33 -23.62 -19.21
N GLY A 449 2.60 -22.69 -20.12
CA GLY A 449 3.03 -22.98 -21.49
C GLY A 449 1.87 -23.28 -22.43
N THR A 450 0.66 -22.78 -22.12
CA THR A 450 -0.51 -22.83 -23.01
C THR A 450 -0.59 -21.55 -23.86
N THR A 451 -1.37 -21.60 -24.94
CA THR A 451 -1.61 -20.43 -25.81
C THR A 451 -2.91 -19.70 -25.49
N ASP A 452 -3.81 -20.34 -24.76
CA ASP A 452 -5.10 -19.80 -24.34
C ASP A 452 -5.52 -20.45 -23.03
N ILE A 453 -5.38 -19.71 -21.93
CA ILE A 453 -5.67 -20.25 -20.60
C ILE A 453 -7.16 -20.49 -20.37
N SER A 454 -8.04 -19.68 -20.98
CA SER A 454 -9.49 -19.90 -20.86
C SER A 454 -9.94 -21.19 -21.53
N SER A 455 -9.49 -21.45 -22.76
CA SER A 455 -9.73 -22.72 -23.45
C SER A 455 -9.09 -23.87 -22.68
N PHE A 456 -7.89 -23.68 -22.14
CA PHE A 456 -7.20 -24.70 -21.33
C PHE A 456 -8.01 -25.09 -20.10
N LEU A 457 -8.58 -24.15 -19.33
CA LEU A 457 -9.42 -24.48 -18.18
C LEU A 457 -10.75 -25.11 -18.57
N GLN A 458 -11.34 -24.70 -19.69
CA GLN A 458 -12.64 -25.21 -20.17
C GLN A 458 -12.54 -26.53 -20.90
N ASP A 459 -11.41 -26.81 -21.58
CA ASP A 459 -11.20 -28.03 -22.32
C ASP A 459 -10.89 -29.20 -21.39
N ARG A 460 -11.92 -29.95 -21.07
CA ARG A 460 -11.86 -31.14 -20.21
C ARG A 460 -11.99 -32.44 -20.99
N ALA A 461 -12.20 -32.37 -22.30
CA ALA A 461 -12.41 -33.56 -23.15
C ALA A 461 -11.16 -34.45 -23.20
N ASP A 462 -9.96 -33.82 -23.12
CA ASP A 462 -8.68 -34.53 -23.17
C ASP A 462 -8.11 -34.87 -21.77
N ALA A 463 -8.80 -34.47 -20.68
CA ALA A 463 -8.40 -34.78 -19.31
C ALA A 463 -8.56 -36.26 -18.92
N THR A 464 -8.83 -37.15 -19.89
CA THR A 464 -8.95 -38.59 -19.67
C THR A 464 -7.61 -39.31 -19.61
N THR A 465 -6.54 -38.71 -20.11
CA THR A 465 -5.20 -39.29 -20.12
C THR A 465 -4.34 -38.59 -19.07
N ARG A 466 -3.86 -39.32 -18.09
CA ARG A 466 -3.17 -38.82 -16.89
C ARG A 466 -1.95 -37.94 -17.19
N TYR A 467 -1.32 -38.01 -18.34
CA TYR A 467 -0.09 -37.34 -18.71
C TYR A 467 -0.15 -36.56 -20.02
N ASP A 468 -1.33 -36.34 -20.58
CA ASP A 468 -1.45 -35.66 -21.87
C ASP A 468 -2.41 -34.47 -21.77
N ASP A 469 -1.92 -33.43 -21.07
CA ASP A 469 -2.63 -32.18 -20.97
C ASP A 469 -2.19 -31.13 -22.00
N GLY A 470 -1.28 -31.53 -22.92
CA GLY A 470 -0.74 -30.62 -23.95
C GLY A 470 0.12 -29.48 -23.42
N VAL A 471 0.49 -29.55 -22.14
CA VAL A 471 1.38 -28.58 -21.47
C VAL A 471 2.58 -29.27 -20.86
N ARG A 472 3.62 -28.51 -20.55
CA ARG A 472 4.82 -28.99 -19.86
C ARG A 472 4.51 -29.40 -18.42
N ASP A 473 5.41 -30.17 -17.80
CA ASP A 473 5.35 -30.42 -16.35
C ASP A 473 5.41 -29.09 -15.57
N LEU A 474 4.54 -28.96 -14.60
CA LEU A 474 4.41 -27.73 -13.80
C LEU A 474 5.16 -27.89 -12.46
N PRO A 475 6.14 -27.03 -12.17
CA PRO A 475 6.99 -27.17 -10.99
C PRO A 475 6.38 -26.56 -9.72
N ALA A 476 5.09 -26.32 -9.65
CA ALA A 476 4.36 -25.81 -8.49
C ALA A 476 3.15 -26.70 -8.19
N SER A 477 2.72 -26.81 -6.92
CA SER A 477 1.54 -27.59 -6.54
C SER A 477 0.22 -26.89 -6.87
N ALA A 478 0.23 -25.55 -6.90
CA ALA A 478 -0.88 -24.75 -7.43
C ALA A 478 -0.37 -23.56 -8.24
N VAL A 479 -1.10 -23.19 -9.29
CA VAL A 479 -0.98 -21.94 -10.05
C VAL A 479 -2.28 -21.18 -9.89
N LEU A 480 -2.20 -20.00 -9.28
CA LEU A 480 -3.34 -19.20 -8.83
C LEU A 480 -3.23 -17.79 -9.42
N TYR A 481 -4.32 -17.33 -10.05
CA TYR A 481 -4.37 -16.01 -10.66
C TYR A 481 -5.79 -15.43 -10.59
N GLY A 482 -5.97 -14.11 -10.79
CA GLY A 482 -7.24 -13.41 -10.72
C GLY A 482 -7.53 -12.54 -11.94
N HIS A 483 -7.81 -11.26 -11.71
CA HIS A 483 -7.99 -10.17 -12.66
C HIS A 483 -9.31 -10.18 -13.47
N TRP A 484 -9.74 -11.32 -13.96
CA TRP A 484 -10.89 -11.38 -14.87
C TRP A 484 -12.24 -11.48 -14.16
N HIS A 485 -12.27 -11.51 -12.83
CA HIS A 485 -13.50 -11.59 -12.03
C HIS A 485 -14.48 -12.65 -12.52
N ARG A 486 -13.98 -13.86 -12.81
CA ARG A 486 -14.77 -14.94 -13.37
C ARG A 486 -14.66 -16.20 -12.51
N SER A 487 -15.80 -16.86 -12.33
CA SER A 487 -15.83 -18.18 -11.73
C SER A 487 -15.69 -19.25 -12.81
N ILE A 488 -14.50 -19.86 -12.88
CA ILE A 488 -14.24 -21.02 -13.77
C ILE A 488 -13.76 -22.17 -12.90
N ASP A 489 -14.30 -23.37 -13.16
CA ASP A 489 -13.86 -24.56 -12.46
C ASP A 489 -12.34 -24.78 -12.64
N PRO A 490 -11.59 -25.10 -11.59
CA PRO A 490 -10.16 -25.34 -11.67
C PRO A 490 -9.83 -26.62 -12.44
N ARG A 491 -8.59 -26.70 -12.93
CA ARG A 491 -8.06 -27.89 -13.61
C ARG A 491 -6.89 -28.48 -12.83
N VAL A 492 -6.86 -29.81 -12.72
CA VAL A 492 -5.71 -30.56 -12.20
C VAL A 492 -4.86 -31.05 -13.35
N VAL A 493 -3.61 -30.66 -13.39
CA VAL A 493 -2.60 -31.08 -14.37
C VAL A 493 -1.70 -32.13 -13.73
N TRP A 494 -1.60 -33.30 -14.34
CA TRP A 494 -0.73 -34.36 -13.88
C TRP A 494 0.65 -34.26 -14.53
N ASN A 495 1.69 -34.20 -13.70
CA ASN A 495 3.07 -34.18 -14.13
C ASN A 495 3.59 -35.59 -14.47
N SER A 496 4.67 -35.65 -15.25
CA SER A 496 5.28 -36.91 -15.67
C SER A 496 5.84 -37.74 -14.52
N ASP A 497 6.19 -37.10 -13.39
CA ASP A 497 6.67 -37.75 -12.18
C ASP A 497 5.56 -38.30 -11.26
N GLY A 498 4.30 -38.10 -11.64
CA GLY A 498 3.13 -38.55 -10.89
C GLY A 498 2.62 -37.54 -9.86
N THR A 499 3.25 -36.39 -9.72
CA THR A 499 2.70 -35.24 -8.98
C THR A 499 1.62 -34.55 -9.82
N TRP A 500 0.90 -33.61 -9.22
CA TRP A 500 -0.10 -32.79 -9.91
C TRP A 500 -0.03 -31.35 -9.50
N THR A 501 -0.55 -30.47 -10.35
CA THR A 501 -0.70 -29.04 -10.14
C THR A 501 -2.16 -28.64 -10.28
N LEU A 502 -2.70 -27.95 -9.27
CA LEU A 502 -4.00 -27.30 -9.34
C LEU A 502 -3.84 -25.96 -10.07
N VAL A 503 -4.50 -25.77 -11.21
CA VAL A 503 -4.59 -24.49 -11.90
C VAL A 503 -5.97 -23.89 -11.63
N MET A 504 -6.02 -22.71 -11.02
CA MET A 504 -7.26 -22.08 -10.59
C MET A 504 -7.25 -20.59 -10.91
N GLU A 505 -8.25 -20.14 -11.65
CA GLU A 505 -8.63 -18.74 -11.74
C GLU A 505 -9.46 -18.39 -10.50
N LEU A 506 -9.05 -17.39 -9.76
CA LEU A 506 -9.78 -16.90 -8.62
C LEU A 506 -10.77 -15.84 -9.09
N ASP A 507 -12.02 -15.97 -8.65
CA ASP A 507 -13.03 -14.95 -8.84
C ASP A 507 -12.77 -13.75 -7.92
N THR A 508 -13.45 -12.64 -8.16
CA THR A 508 -13.35 -11.50 -7.26
C THR A 508 -13.82 -11.86 -5.84
N SER A 509 -12.96 -11.66 -4.88
CA SER A 509 -13.30 -11.85 -3.45
C SER A 509 -14.04 -10.65 -2.86
N GLY A 510 -13.98 -9.50 -3.54
CA GLY A 510 -14.67 -8.27 -3.17
C GLY A 510 -16.03 -8.09 -3.87
N GLY A 511 -16.32 -8.86 -4.91
CA GLY A 511 -17.53 -8.71 -5.72
C GLY A 511 -17.56 -7.39 -6.50
N ALA A 512 -16.40 -6.89 -6.91
CA ALA A 512 -16.28 -5.72 -7.78
C ALA A 512 -16.59 -6.12 -9.22
N ILE A 513 -17.32 -5.26 -9.93
CA ILE A 513 -17.61 -5.48 -11.35
C ILE A 513 -16.42 -5.07 -12.22
N ASP A 514 -16.12 -5.89 -13.20
CA ASP A 514 -15.06 -5.64 -14.17
C ASP A 514 -15.32 -4.37 -15.02
N THR A 515 -16.57 -4.14 -15.40
CA THR A 515 -16.95 -3.00 -16.24
C THR A 515 -18.00 -2.12 -15.56
N PRO A 516 -17.62 -1.21 -14.64
CA PRO A 516 -18.57 -0.35 -13.96
C PRO A 516 -19.27 0.64 -14.90
N THR A 517 -20.51 1.01 -14.55
CA THR A 517 -21.31 2.03 -15.27
C THR A 517 -21.81 3.10 -14.29
N ILE A 518 -22.25 4.27 -14.81
CA ILE A 518 -22.70 5.40 -13.97
C ILE A 518 -23.82 5.01 -12.99
N GLY A 519 -24.64 4.05 -13.33
CA GLY A 519 -25.73 3.56 -12.46
C GLY A 519 -25.40 2.30 -11.67
N HIS A 520 -24.23 1.70 -11.89
CA HIS A 520 -23.83 0.42 -11.32
C HIS A 520 -22.32 0.40 -11.14
N PHE A 521 -21.86 0.68 -9.94
CA PHE A 521 -20.46 0.73 -9.54
C PHE A 521 -20.31 0.39 -8.05
N SER A 522 -19.21 -0.25 -7.69
CA SER A 522 -18.87 -0.58 -6.32
C SER A 522 -18.38 0.64 -5.56
N THR A 523 -18.68 0.70 -4.27
CA THR A 523 -18.03 1.61 -3.32
C THR A 523 -17.36 0.80 -2.24
N PRO A 524 -16.36 1.33 -1.52
CA PRO A 524 -15.68 0.57 -0.46
C PRO A 524 -16.62 0.02 0.63
N TRP A 525 -17.78 0.61 0.81
CA TRP A 525 -18.78 0.21 1.83
C TRP A 525 -20.09 -0.34 1.21
N SER A 526 -20.16 -0.52 -0.11
CA SER A 526 -21.35 -1.10 -0.72
C SER A 526 -21.39 -2.62 -0.59
N SER A 527 -22.60 -3.18 -0.69
CA SER A 527 -22.74 -4.60 -1.00
C SER A 527 -22.03 -4.92 -2.32
N PRO A 528 -21.58 -6.16 -2.53
CA PRO A 528 -21.05 -6.60 -3.81
C PRO A 528 -22.00 -6.30 -4.97
N GLU A 529 -21.45 -5.90 -6.10
CA GLU A 529 -22.21 -5.59 -7.31
C GLU A 529 -22.26 -6.78 -8.29
N GLN A 530 -21.40 -7.78 -8.05
CA GLN A 530 -21.47 -9.12 -8.64
C GLN A 530 -21.21 -10.18 -7.57
N ASN A 531 -21.40 -11.45 -7.90
CA ASN A 531 -21.10 -12.53 -6.99
C ASN A 531 -19.62 -12.50 -6.62
N ALA A 532 -19.32 -12.77 -5.35
CA ALA A 532 -17.97 -12.85 -4.84
C ALA A 532 -17.67 -14.29 -4.42
N SER A 533 -16.43 -14.72 -4.64
CA SER A 533 -16.00 -16.07 -4.26
C SER A 533 -14.55 -16.10 -3.79
N PHE A 534 -14.25 -17.04 -2.90
CA PHE A 534 -12.88 -17.33 -2.51
C PHE A 534 -12.72 -18.76 -2.02
N PRO A 535 -11.59 -19.45 -2.30
CA PRO A 535 -11.33 -20.81 -1.85
C PRO A 535 -10.49 -20.84 -0.56
N VAL A 536 -10.65 -21.94 0.18
CA VAL A 536 -9.67 -22.44 1.14
C VAL A 536 -9.02 -23.68 0.51
N LEU A 537 -7.70 -23.64 0.30
CA LEU A 537 -6.90 -24.75 -0.19
C LEU A 537 -6.40 -25.59 0.98
N PHE A 538 -6.23 -26.89 0.74
CA PHE A 538 -5.63 -27.82 1.67
C PHE A 538 -4.38 -28.42 1.03
N LEU A 539 -3.24 -28.33 1.71
CA LEU A 539 -1.95 -28.84 1.25
C LEU A 539 -1.46 -29.92 2.19
N ASP A 540 -1.00 -31.02 1.63
CA ASP A 540 -0.33 -32.07 2.41
C ASP A 540 1.04 -31.59 2.88
N GLY A 541 1.31 -31.73 4.17
CA GLY A 541 2.54 -31.22 4.78
C GLY A 541 3.80 -32.01 4.41
N ASP A 542 3.66 -33.26 3.99
CA ASP A 542 4.81 -34.13 3.64
C ASP A 542 5.20 -33.94 2.16
N SER A 543 4.22 -33.96 1.25
CA SER A 543 4.44 -33.85 -0.20
C SER A 543 4.38 -32.38 -0.70
N GLY A 544 3.74 -31.51 0.04
CA GLY A 544 3.47 -30.13 -0.38
C GLY A 544 2.40 -30.00 -1.46
N LEU A 545 1.76 -31.09 -1.87
CA LEU A 545 0.74 -31.09 -2.93
C LEU A 545 -0.60 -30.60 -2.39
N VAL A 546 -1.37 -29.91 -3.25
CA VAL A 546 -2.76 -29.57 -2.93
C VAL A 546 -3.61 -30.83 -2.93
N THR A 547 -4.24 -31.12 -1.80
CA THR A 547 -5.08 -32.31 -1.58
C THR A 547 -6.56 -32.03 -1.80
N GLY A 548 -6.95 -30.77 -1.83
CA GLY A 548 -8.32 -30.36 -2.05
C GLY A 548 -8.53 -28.87 -1.83
N TYR A 549 -9.75 -28.45 -2.08
CA TYR A 549 -10.19 -27.07 -1.85
C TYR A 549 -11.66 -27.02 -1.43
N GLN A 550 -12.05 -25.88 -0.82
CA GLN A 550 -13.45 -25.58 -0.51
C GLN A 550 -13.77 -24.15 -0.92
N LEU A 551 -14.83 -23.94 -1.71
CA LEU A 551 -15.28 -22.61 -2.15
C LEU A 551 -16.33 -22.05 -1.21
N TYR A 552 -16.30 -20.73 -1.07
CA TYR A 552 -17.25 -19.89 -0.36
C TYR A 552 -17.79 -18.86 -1.34
N ASP A 553 -19.05 -18.99 -1.74
CA ASP A 553 -19.70 -18.06 -2.67
C ASP A 553 -20.66 -17.12 -1.92
N PHE A 554 -20.69 -15.88 -2.35
CA PHE A 554 -21.53 -14.82 -1.82
C PHE A 554 -22.26 -14.16 -3.00
N ASP A 555 -23.54 -14.45 -3.13
CA ASP A 555 -24.37 -13.86 -4.18
C ASP A 555 -24.73 -12.40 -3.88
N ILE A 556 -25.06 -11.63 -4.91
CA ILE A 556 -25.41 -10.19 -4.79
C ILE A 556 -26.61 -9.91 -3.87
N ASP A 557 -27.44 -10.89 -3.59
CA ASP A 557 -28.59 -10.77 -2.66
C ASP A 557 -28.25 -11.11 -1.21
N GLY A 558 -26.98 -11.46 -0.93
CA GLY A 558 -26.52 -11.90 0.39
C GLY A 558 -26.73 -13.38 0.69
N THR A 559 -27.15 -14.16 -0.31
CA THR A 559 -27.15 -15.63 -0.20
C THR A 559 -25.69 -16.11 -0.13
N VAL A 560 -25.40 -17.00 0.82
CA VAL A 560 -24.07 -17.61 0.95
C VAL A 560 -24.17 -19.10 0.65
N THR A 561 -23.23 -19.59 -0.12
CA THR A 561 -23.07 -21.02 -0.40
C THR A 561 -21.69 -21.49 0.04
N ILE A 562 -21.64 -22.40 1.01
CA ILE A 562 -20.41 -23.11 1.37
C ILE A 562 -20.44 -24.44 0.65
N HIS A 563 -19.62 -24.55 -0.39
CA HIS A 563 -19.56 -25.78 -1.20
C HIS A 563 -18.94 -26.95 -0.41
N PRO A 564 -19.24 -28.18 -0.77
CA PRO A 564 -18.49 -29.33 -0.24
C PRO A 564 -16.99 -29.20 -0.58
N ARG A 565 -16.13 -29.70 0.31
CA ARG A 565 -14.70 -29.86 -0.02
C ARG A 565 -14.57 -30.80 -1.22
N VAL A 566 -13.81 -30.37 -2.21
CA VAL A 566 -13.39 -31.18 -3.35
C VAL A 566 -12.01 -31.73 -3.06
N ASP A 567 -11.87 -33.06 -3.00
CA ASP A 567 -10.60 -33.74 -2.86
C ASP A 567 -10.01 -34.02 -4.24
N ILE A 568 -8.71 -33.79 -4.42
CA ILE A 568 -8.01 -33.91 -5.71
C ILE A 568 -6.79 -34.84 -5.61
N GLY A 569 -6.29 -35.25 -6.75
CA GLY A 569 -5.12 -36.12 -6.84
C GLY A 569 -5.35 -37.50 -6.20
N ASP A 570 -4.31 -38.12 -5.73
CA ASP A 570 -4.38 -39.42 -5.05
C ASP A 570 -5.16 -39.37 -3.72
N PHE A 571 -5.53 -38.18 -3.25
CA PHE A 571 -6.36 -37.96 -2.06
C PHE A 571 -7.87 -38.05 -2.33
N ASN A 572 -8.29 -38.22 -3.59
CA ASN A 572 -9.70 -38.40 -3.92
C ASN A 572 -10.20 -39.77 -3.43
N PRO A 573 -11.13 -39.80 -2.45
CA PRO A 573 -11.62 -41.06 -1.88
C PRO A 573 -12.41 -41.94 -2.86
N THR A 574 -12.84 -41.42 -4.02
CA THR A 574 -13.58 -42.16 -5.03
C THR A 574 -12.69 -43.02 -5.89
N GLY A 575 -11.37 -42.93 -5.81
CA GLY A 575 -10.39 -43.79 -6.50
C GLY A 575 -10.45 -43.73 -8.02
N GLY A 576 -11.14 -42.75 -8.57
CA GLY A 576 -11.20 -42.49 -10.01
C GLY A 576 -10.07 -41.56 -10.46
N ASP A 577 -9.84 -41.53 -11.76
CA ASP A 577 -9.02 -40.48 -12.34
C ASP A 577 -9.71 -39.14 -12.05
N ASP A 578 -9.12 -38.32 -11.18
CA ASP A 578 -9.75 -37.17 -10.55
C ASP A 578 -10.25 -36.10 -11.48
N ARG A 579 -9.71 -36.10 -12.68
CA ARG A 579 -10.07 -35.16 -13.73
C ARG A 579 -11.56 -35.17 -14.07
N SER A 580 -12.23 -36.31 -13.85
CA SER A 580 -13.68 -36.45 -14.07
C SER A 580 -14.52 -35.95 -12.88
N SER A 581 -13.93 -35.82 -11.68
CA SER A 581 -14.68 -35.46 -10.47
C SER A 581 -14.74 -33.94 -10.24
N ILE A 582 -13.85 -33.17 -10.87
CA ILE A 582 -13.80 -31.70 -10.73
C ILE A 582 -14.88 -31.01 -11.59
N GLY A 583 -15.51 -31.71 -12.48
CA GLY A 583 -16.32 -31.15 -13.55
C GLY A 583 -17.85 -31.23 -13.43
N ASN A 584 -18.42 -31.67 -12.34
CA ASN A 584 -19.87 -31.76 -12.18
C ASN A 584 -20.38 -30.75 -11.14
N ARG A 585 -20.39 -29.51 -11.51
CA ARG A 585 -21.19 -28.47 -10.88
C ARG A 585 -22.31 -28.02 -11.76
#